data_76a39c61af7cd6d92838c06c035e143b
#
_entry.id   76a39c61af7cd6d92838c06c035e143b
#
_cell.length_a   1.000
_cell.length_b   1.000
_cell.length_c   1.000
_cell.angle_alpha   90.00
_cell.angle_beta   90.00
_cell.angle_gamma   90.00
#
_symmetry.space_group_name_H-M   'P 1'
#
loop_
_entity.id
_entity.type
_entity.pdbx_description
1 polymer ?
#
loop_
_entity_poly.entity_id
_entity_poly.type
_entity_poly.pdbx_seq_one_letter_code
_entity_poly.pdbx_strand_id
1 'polypeptide(L)'
;RFITIILKNILAIASHTNYIEFTNQNSSNNYQTLVISWSLKKNFKEDGSFCDRYFKENSKDLPNSYWFLISLDGYAPKNLKNNIKILKKKEGNYKYDFFNFFKILINSVFDYRFSPRKIFHYFSFYSYFAKLISLKIKNELKKNDYKIVLLPYESQPFQHSVFLEAKKINQKILTIGYLSSLLTPFPSDFIYRSGAPDMLYVHGKSQIDILKSKL
;
A
#
# COMPACT_ATOMS: atom_id res chain seq x y z
N ARG A 1 -29.85 6.99 -11.66
CA ARG A 1 -28.41 6.90 -12.01
C ARG A 1 -27.47 7.07 -10.80
N PHE A 2 -27.69 8.06 -9.95
CA PHE A 2 -26.87 8.36 -8.78
C PHE A 2 -26.83 7.23 -7.73
N ILE A 3 -27.97 6.78 -7.27
CA ILE A 3 -28.13 5.67 -6.31
C ILE A 3 -27.49 4.38 -6.86
N THR A 4 -27.60 4.13 -8.15
CA THR A 4 -27.02 2.96 -8.81
C THR A 4 -25.49 2.98 -8.77
N ILE A 5 -24.85 4.16 -8.91
CA ILE A 5 -23.39 4.32 -8.82
C ILE A 5 -22.93 4.09 -7.37
N ILE A 6 -23.63 4.64 -6.39
CA ILE A 6 -23.33 4.40 -4.97
C ILE A 6 -23.46 2.92 -4.63
N LEU A 7 -24.55 2.27 -5.01
CA LEU A 7 -24.76 0.84 -4.76
C LEU A 7 -23.68 -0.03 -5.41
N LYS A 8 -23.32 0.26 -6.68
CA LYS A 8 -22.22 -0.44 -7.35
C LYS A 8 -20.86 -0.26 -6.62
N ASN A 9 -20.56 0.95 -6.15
CA ASN A 9 -19.36 1.20 -5.37
C ASN A 9 -19.39 0.48 -4.01
N ILE A 10 -20.53 0.50 -3.30
CA ILE A 10 -20.70 -0.23 -2.04
C ILE A 10 -20.52 -1.74 -2.27
N LEU A 11 -21.10 -2.31 -3.31
CA LEU A 11 -20.95 -3.72 -3.66
C LEU A 11 -19.50 -4.05 -4.05
N ALA A 12 -18.84 -3.20 -4.84
CA ALA A 12 -17.43 -3.36 -5.19
C ALA A 12 -16.53 -3.31 -3.94
N ILE A 13 -16.76 -2.38 -3.04
CA ILE A 13 -16.05 -2.26 -1.77
C ILE A 13 -16.30 -3.51 -0.92
N ALA A 14 -17.55 -3.91 -0.72
CA ALA A 14 -17.91 -5.08 0.07
C ALA A 14 -17.28 -6.37 -0.47
N SER A 15 -17.16 -6.50 -1.80
CA SER A 15 -16.47 -7.64 -2.43
C SER A 15 -14.96 -7.64 -2.22
N HIS A 16 -14.35 -6.51 -1.85
CA HIS A 16 -12.91 -6.34 -1.65
C HIS A 16 -12.51 -6.22 -0.18
N THR A 17 -13.44 -6.37 0.77
CA THR A 17 -13.14 -6.25 2.21
C THR A 17 -12.42 -7.47 2.80
N ASN A 18 -12.48 -8.61 2.13
CA ASN A 18 -11.98 -9.88 2.63
C ASN A 18 -10.49 -10.08 2.28
N TYR A 19 -9.63 -9.22 2.80
CA TYR A 19 -8.19 -9.43 2.76
C TYR A 19 -7.72 -10.13 4.04
N ILE A 20 -6.98 -11.21 3.87
CA ILE A 20 -6.33 -11.94 4.96
C ILE A 20 -4.82 -11.74 4.90
N GLU A 21 -4.19 -11.66 6.07
CA GLU A 21 -2.75 -11.65 6.18
C GLU A 21 -2.24 -13.08 6.24
N PHE A 22 -1.25 -13.37 5.41
CA PHE A 22 -0.54 -14.64 5.39
C PHE A 22 0.94 -14.39 5.71
N THR A 23 1.45 -15.06 6.75
CA THR A 23 2.84 -14.94 7.21
C THR A 23 3.25 -16.21 7.94
N ASN A 24 4.53 -16.55 7.85
CA ASN A 24 5.15 -17.62 8.64
C ASN A 24 5.83 -17.07 9.91
N GLN A 25 5.38 -15.91 10.40
CA GLN A 25 6.08 -15.22 11.49
C GLN A 25 6.20 -16.08 12.77
N ASN A 26 7.43 -16.42 13.08
CA ASN A 26 7.90 -16.77 14.42
C ASN A 26 9.19 -16.01 14.79
N SER A 27 9.55 -14.92 14.11
CA SER A 27 10.84 -14.26 14.32
C SER A 27 10.70 -12.87 14.93
N SER A 28 11.40 -12.65 16.04
CA SER A 28 11.69 -11.35 16.67
C SER A 28 12.81 -10.59 15.95
N ASN A 29 12.90 -10.68 14.63
CA ASN A 29 13.95 -9.97 13.88
C ASN A 29 13.65 -8.48 13.86
N ASN A 30 14.64 -7.67 14.17
CA ASN A 30 14.53 -6.21 14.14
C ASN A 30 14.83 -5.71 12.72
N TYR A 31 13.80 -5.56 11.88
CA TYR A 31 13.93 -5.04 10.53
C TYR A 31 13.98 -3.51 10.54
N GLN A 32 14.91 -2.93 9.77
CA GLN A 32 15.05 -1.48 9.65
C GLN A 32 14.28 -0.88 8.47
N THR A 33 14.04 -1.68 7.43
CA THR A 33 13.35 -1.23 6.22
C THR A 33 12.05 -2.00 6.02
N LEU A 34 10.96 -1.28 5.86
CA LEU A 34 9.67 -1.82 5.41
C LEU A 34 9.55 -1.57 3.92
N VAL A 35 9.54 -2.64 3.12
CA VAL A 35 9.29 -2.59 1.68
C VAL A 35 7.85 -3.01 1.41
N ILE A 36 7.08 -2.15 0.76
CA ILE A 36 5.70 -2.46 0.37
C ILE A 36 5.67 -2.61 -1.13
N SER A 37 5.16 -3.72 -1.63
CA SER A 37 5.10 -3.97 -3.08
C SER A 37 3.92 -4.85 -3.47
N TRP A 38 3.73 -5.02 -4.78
CA TRP A 38 2.74 -5.89 -5.36
C TRP A 38 3.33 -7.25 -5.69
N SER A 39 2.60 -8.33 -5.43
CA SER A 39 3.04 -9.68 -5.74
C SER A 39 2.09 -10.43 -6.68
N LEU A 40 2.70 -11.31 -7.48
CA LEU A 40 2.06 -12.32 -8.31
C LEU A 40 2.74 -13.65 -8.06
N LYS A 41 2.08 -14.77 -8.34
CA LYS A 41 2.64 -16.13 -8.21
C LYS A 41 4.02 -16.25 -8.84
N LYS A 42 4.22 -15.73 -10.04
CA LYS A 42 5.49 -15.79 -10.79
C LYS A 42 6.66 -15.06 -10.16
N ASN A 43 6.40 -14.20 -9.16
CA ASN A 43 7.45 -13.47 -8.44
C ASN A 43 8.05 -14.27 -7.27
N PHE A 44 7.47 -15.41 -6.92
CA PHE A 44 7.99 -16.28 -5.86
C PHE A 44 8.84 -17.38 -6.44
N LYS A 45 9.98 -17.65 -5.79
CA LYS A 45 10.83 -18.81 -6.07
C LYS A 45 10.36 -20.03 -5.27
N GLU A 46 10.86 -21.20 -5.61
CA GLU A 46 10.53 -22.44 -4.92
C GLU A 46 10.90 -22.42 -3.44
N ASP A 47 11.95 -21.70 -3.07
CA ASP A 47 12.40 -21.51 -1.69
C ASP A 47 11.53 -20.53 -0.87
N GLY A 48 10.45 -20.00 -1.45
CA GLY A 48 9.55 -19.02 -0.83
C GLY A 48 10.08 -17.61 -0.78
N SER A 49 11.22 -17.32 -1.38
CA SER A 49 11.73 -15.96 -1.54
C SER A 49 10.97 -15.20 -2.63
N PHE A 50 10.89 -13.88 -2.49
CA PHE A 50 10.19 -12.99 -3.40
C PHE A 50 11.19 -12.18 -4.22
N CYS A 51 10.99 -12.12 -5.54
CA CYS A 51 11.73 -11.26 -6.45
C CYS A 51 10.82 -10.13 -6.93
N ASP A 52 11.13 -8.91 -6.51
CA ASP A 52 10.34 -7.74 -6.85
C ASP A 52 10.56 -7.32 -8.30
N ARG A 53 9.46 -7.02 -8.99
CA ARG A 53 9.53 -6.62 -10.40
C ARG A 53 9.86 -5.14 -10.60
N TYR A 54 9.57 -4.31 -9.60
CA TYR A 54 9.80 -2.86 -9.67
C TYR A 54 11.25 -2.53 -9.33
N PHE A 55 11.72 -3.04 -8.19
CA PHE A 55 13.09 -2.78 -7.71
C PHE A 55 14.10 -3.75 -8.32
N LYS A 56 13.64 -4.90 -8.88
CA LYS A 56 14.47 -6.01 -9.38
C LYS A 56 15.35 -6.64 -8.30
N GLU A 57 14.93 -6.53 -7.06
CA GLU A 57 15.61 -7.04 -5.89
C GLU A 57 14.96 -8.33 -5.38
N ASN A 58 15.75 -9.19 -4.76
CA ASN A 58 15.28 -10.40 -4.12
C ASN A 58 15.19 -10.18 -2.61
N SER A 59 14.09 -10.62 -2.00
CA SER A 59 13.86 -10.45 -0.56
C SER A 59 14.90 -11.08 0.34
N LYS A 60 15.64 -12.10 -0.14
CA LYS A 60 16.73 -12.73 0.62
C LYS A 60 18.05 -11.96 0.56
N ASP A 61 18.24 -11.13 -0.47
CA ASP A 61 19.46 -10.34 -0.65
C ASP A 61 19.42 -9.03 0.16
N LEU A 62 18.25 -8.73 0.77
CA LEU A 62 18.03 -7.60 1.67
C LEU A 62 17.63 -8.07 3.08
N PRO A 63 18.55 -8.62 3.87
CA PRO A 63 18.24 -9.30 5.13
C PRO A 63 17.62 -8.38 6.19
N ASN A 64 17.92 -7.07 6.17
CA ASN A 64 17.37 -6.09 7.09
C ASN A 64 16.03 -5.50 6.64
N SER A 65 15.43 -6.06 5.57
CA SER A 65 14.15 -5.61 5.04
C SER A 65 13.02 -6.59 5.35
N TYR A 66 11.89 -6.02 5.70
CA TYR A 66 10.62 -6.72 5.82
C TYR A 66 9.71 -6.35 4.65
N TRP A 67 9.19 -7.36 3.97
CA TRP A 67 8.40 -7.19 2.76
C TRP A 67 6.91 -7.36 3.08
N PHE A 68 6.16 -6.28 2.94
CA PHE A 68 4.70 -6.30 3.01
C PHE A 68 4.14 -6.31 1.59
N LEU A 69 3.68 -7.47 1.14
CA LEU A 69 3.25 -7.69 -0.23
C LEU A 69 1.73 -7.66 -0.36
N ILE A 70 1.22 -6.99 -1.39
CA ILE A 70 -0.19 -6.98 -1.74
C ILE A 70 -0.36 -7.90 -2.95
N SER A 71 -1.00 -9.06 -2.75
CA SER A 71 -1.19 -10.05 -3.80
C SER A 71 -2.28 -9.61 -4.78
N LEU A 72 -1.92 -9.55 -6.07
CA LEU A 72 -2.83 -9.20 -7.15
C LEU A 72 -3.67 -10.39 -7.62
N ASP A 73 -3.12 -11.61 -7.55
CA ASP A 73 -3.73 -12.86 -8.00
C ASP A 73 -4.22 -13.76 -6.85
N GLY A 74 -4.16 -13.25 -5.61
CA GLY A 74 -4.57 -14.01 -4.42
C GLY A 74 -3.58 -15.11 -3.98
N TYR A 75 -2.44 -15.27 -4.66
CA TYR A 75 -1.46 -16.30 -4.36
C TYR A 75 -0.61 -15.95 -3.12
N ALA A 76 -0.32 -16.97 -2.32
CA ALA A 76 0.70 -16.97 -1.28
C ALA A 76 1.36 -18.35 -1.21
N PRO A 77 2.70 -18.47 -1.27
CA PRO A 77 3.39 -19.76 -1.18
C PRO A 77 3.30 -20.32 0.25
N LYS A 78 3.28 -21.68 0.36
CA LYS A 78 3.23 -22.34 1.67
C LYS A 78 4.51 -22.15 2.48
N ASN A 79 5.65 -22.09 1.81
CA ASN A 79 7.00 -21.97 2.38
C ASN A 79 7.52 -20.52 2.41
N LEU A 80 6.63 -19.57 2.68
CA LEU A 80 6.97 -18.14 2.71
C LEU A 80 8.14 -17.86 3.67
N LYS A 81 9.08 -16.99 3.25
CA LYS A 81 10.19 -16.55 4.12
C LYS A 81 9.69 -15.69 5.27
N ASN A 82 10.40 -15.74 6.40
CA ASN A 82 10.01 -15.05 7.65
C ASN A 82 9.98 -13.52 7.55
N ASN A 83 10.75 -12.95 6.62
CA ASN A 83 10.76 -11.52 6.36
C ASN A 83 9.70 -11.06 5.35
N ILE A 84 8.71 -11.90 5.04
CA ILE A 84 7.66 -11.59 4.08
C ILE A 84 6.28 -11.78 4.72
N LYS A 85 5.42 -10.81 4.52
CA LYS A 85 3.99 -10.86 4.81
C LYS A 85 3.21 -10.57 3.52
N ILE A 86 2.17 -11.35 3.27
CA ILE A 86 1.30 -11.18 2.11
C ILE A 86 -0.11 -10.80 2.58
N LEU A 87 -0.62 -9.72 2.04
CA LEU A 87 -2.02 -9.37 2.09
C LEU A 87 -2.69 -9.91 0.83
N LYS A 88 -3.52 -10.94 0.98
CA LYS A 88 -4.22 -11.55 -0.15
C LYS A 88 -5.73 -11.52 0.03
N LYS A 89 -6.46 -11.51 -1.07
CA LYS A 89 -7.91 -11.67 -1.05
C LYS A 89 -8.25 -13.07 -0.55
N LYS A 90 -9.22 -13.17 0.36
CA LYS A 90 -9.73 -14.46 0.85
C LYS A 90 -10.50 -15.15 -0.28
N GLU A 91 -10.14 -16.40 -0.58
CA GLU A 91 -10.91 -17.26 -1.48
C GLU A 91 -12.13 -17.83 -0.75
N GLY A 92 -13.26 -17.96 -1.44
CA GLY A 92 -14.48 -18.58 -0.90
C GLY A 92 -15.66 -17.64 -0.73
N ASN A 93 -16.79 -18.18 -0.25
CA ASN A 93 -18.07 -17.48 -0.15
C ASN A 93 -17.92 -16.10 0.46
N TYR A 94 -18.22 -15.08 -0.33
CA TYR A 94 -18.24 -13.68 0.03
C TYR A 94 -19.30 -13.41 1.11
N LYS A 95 -19.01 -13.75 2.36
CA LYS A 95 -19.73 -13.12 3.46
C LYS A 95 -19.19 -11.69 3.48
N TYR A 96 -20.04 -10.78 3.00
CA TYR A 96 -19.75 -9.36 3.07
C TYR A 96 -19.43 -9.00 4.52
N ASP A 97 -18.22 -8.58 4.78
CA ASP A 97 -17.86 -8.09 6.11
C ASP A 97 -18.35 -6.64 6.24
N PHE A 98 -19.67 -6.50 6.29
CA PHE A 98 -20.34 -5.22 6.46
C PHE A 98 -19.87 -4.49 7.72
N PHE A 99 -19.51 -5.21 8.76
CA PHE A 99 -19.03 -4.60 10.01
C PHE A 99 -17.71 -3.87 9.79
N ASN A 100 -16.72 -4.51 9.18
CA ASN A 100 -15.47 -3.87 8.84
C ASN A 100 -15.63 -2.77 7.80
N PHE A 101 -16.54 -2.95 6.85
CA PHE A 101 -16.89 -1.90 5.89
C PHE A 101 -17.43 -0.65 6.60
N PHE A 102 -18.43 -0.77 7.44
CA PHE A 102 -18.97 0.38 8.17
C PHE A 102 -17.97 1.00 9.13
N LYS A 103 -17.17 0.23 9.82
CA LYS A 103 -16.08 0.73 10.67
C LYS A 103 -15.07 1.58 9.89
N ILE A 104 -14.66 1.11 8.71
CA ILE A 104 -13.73 1.84 7.85
C ILE A 104 -14.38 3.11 7.29
N LEU A 105 -15.66 3.03 6.89
CA LEU A 105 -16.41 4.16 6.40
C LEU A 105 -16.57 5.25 7.48
N ILE A 106 -16.99 4.89 8.68
CA ILE A 106 -17.15 5.80 9.82
C ILE A 106 -15.81 6.48 10.13
N ASN A 107 -14.73 5.71 10.26
CA ASN A 107 -13.40 6.27 10.49
C ASN A 107 -12.96 7.23 9.38
N SER A 108 -13.29 6.93 8.12
CA SER A 108 -12.97 7.81 6.99
C SER A 108 -13.73 9.13 7.04
N VAL A 109 -14.97 9.12 7.47
CA VAL A 109 -15.79 10.33 7.63
C VAL A 109 -15.22 11.22 8.74
N PHE A 110 -14.82 10.64 9.88
CA PHE A 110 -14.25 11.40 11.00
C PHE A 110 -12.84 11.95 10.71
N ASP A 111 -12.00 11.19 9.99
CA ASP A 111 -10.62 11.60 9.67
C ASP A 111 -10.56 12.80 8.70
N TYR A 112 -11.56 13.01 7.85
CA TYR A 112 -11.51 13.98 6.75
C TYR A 112 -12.37 15.24 6.93
N ARG A 113 -12.82 15.56 8.14
CA ARG A 113 -13.79 16.67 8.37
C ARG A 113 -14.91 16.60 7.35
N PHE A 114 -16.03 16.07 7.74
CA PHE A 114 -17.19 15.83 6.88
C PHE A 114 -17.46 17.02 5.95
N SER A 115 -17.38 16.79 4.65
CA SER A 115 -17.76 17.76 3.63
C SER A 115 -18.75 17.12 2.67
N PRO A 116 -19.98 17.64 2.57
CA PRO A 116 -20.99 17.09 1.65
C PRO A 116 -20.52 17.01 0.20
N ARG A 117 -19.64 17.94 -0.23
CA ARG A 117 -19.07 17.97 -1.60
C ARG A 117 -18.10 16.82 -1.86
N LYS A 118 -17.53 16.23 -0.81
CA LYS A 118 -16.58 15.12 -0.90
C LYS A 118 -17.22 13.74 -0.63
N ILE A 119 -18.53 13.68 -0.41
CA ILE A 119 -19.23 12.45 -0.03
C ILE A 119 -18.95 11.28 -1.00
N PHE A 120 -18.80 11.58 -2.29
CA PHE A 120 -18.47 10.58 -3.30
C PHE A 120 -17.09 9.98 -3.15
N HIS A 121 -16.12 10.78 -2.69
CA HIS A 121 -14.76 10.29 -2.47
C HIS A 121 -14.71 9.31 -1.30
N TYR A 122 -15.56 9.50 -0.28
CA TYR A 122 -15.63 8.57 0.86
C TYR A 122 -16.16 7.19 0.45
N PHE A 123 -17.03 7.14 -0.56
CA PHE A 123 -17.60 5.90 -1.09
C PHE A 123 -16.82 5.36 -2.30
N SER A 124 -15.65 5.90 -2.64
CA SER A 124 -14.84 5.36 -3.72
C SER A 124 -14.03 4.13 -3.25
N PHE A 125 -13.88 3.16 -4.14
CA PHE A 125 -13.02 2.00 -3.90
C PHE A 125 -11.59 2.42 -3.53
N TYR A 126 -11.05 3.42 -4.20
CA TYR A 126 -9.68 3.90 -3.96
C TYR A 126 -9.49 4.46 -2.55
N SER A 127 -10.45 5.22 -2.03
CA SER A 127 -10.39 5.74 -0.66
C SER A 127 -10.52 4.63 0.37
N TYR A 128 -11.42 3.69 0.12
CA TYR A 128 -11.57 2.51 0.96
C TYR A 128 -10.30 1.66 1.00
N PHE A 129 -9.73 1.35 -0.18
CA PHE A 129 -8.49 0.58 -0.30
C PHE A 129 -7.33 1.30 0.39
N ALA A 130 -7.20 2.62 0.19
CA ALA A 130 -6.19 3.43 0.86
C ALA A 130 -6.28 3.32 2.39
N LYS A 131 -7.50 3.40 2.94
CA LYS A 131 -7.72 3.26 4.39
C LYS A 131 -7.42 1.85 4.89
N LEU A 132 -7.85 0.82 4.16
CA LEU A 132 -7.57 -0.58 4.51
C LEU A 132 -6.06 -0.83 4.58
N ILE A 133 -5.32 -0.46 3.53
CA ILE A 133 -3.87 -0.65 3.47
C ILE A 133 -3.18 0.17 4.57
N SER A 134 -3.57 1.43 4.77
CA SER A 134 -2.96 2.28 5.80
C SER A 134 -3.13 1.70 7.21
N LEU A 135 -4.30 1.13 7.53
CA LEU A 135 -4.53 0.47 8.82
C LEU A 135 -3.66 -0.78 9.01
N LYS A 136 -3.51 -1.60 7.95
CA LYS A 136 -2.66 -2.80 7.98
C LYS A 136 -1.19 -2.41 8.15
N ILE A 137 -0.71 -1.42 7.41
CA ILE A 137 0.65 -0.91 7.50
C ILE A 137 0.91 -0.24 8.85
N LYS A 138 -0.04 0.54 9.38
CA LYS A 138 0.06 1.11 10.72
C LYS A 138 0.31 0.05 11.80
N ASN A 139 -0.41 -1.07 11.73
CA ASN A 139 -0.22 -2.18 12.65
C ASN A 139 1.15 -2.83 12.48
N GLU A 140 1.67 -2.90 11.26
CA GLU A 140 2.99 -3.44 10.98
C GLU A 140 4.10 -2.50 11.48
N LEU A 141 4.00 -1.22 11.18
CA LEU A 141 4.95 -0.20 11.62
C LEU A 141 5.13 -0.10 13.15
N LYS A 142 4.11 -0.51 13.92
CA LYS A 142 4.18 -0.54 15.38
C LYS A 142 4.94 -1.74 15.94
N LYS A 143 5.23 -2.75 15.12
CA LYS A 143 5.88 -4.00 15.59
C LYS A 143 7.40 -3.91 15.60
N ASN A 144 7.97 -3.07 14.74
CA ASN A 144 9.42 -2.93 14.58
C ASN A 144 9.80 -1.45 14.52
N ASP A 145 11.05 -1.13 14.86
CA ASP A 145 11.60 0.23 14.77
C ASP A 145 12.12 0.50 13.35
N TYR A 146 11.19 0.58 12.40
CA TYR A 146 11.53 0.89 11.01
C TYR A 146 12.11 2.29 10.89
N LYS A 147 13.21 2.40 10.12
CA LYS A 147 13.87 3.66 9.76
C LYS A 147 13.48 4.13 8.37
N ILE A 148 13.12 3.18 7.50
CA ILE A 148 12.82 3.43 6.09
C ILE A 148 11.50 2.74 5.72
N VAL A 149 10.66 3.43 4.96
CA VAL A 149 9.49 2.88 4.27
C VAL A 149 9.65 3.14 2.79
N LEU A 150 9.75 2.06 2.01
CA LEU A 150 9.97 2.08 0.56
C LEU A 150 8.79 1.44 -0.16
N LEU A 151 8.29 2.07 -1.23
CA LEU A 151 7.29 1.48 -2.09
C LEU A 151 7.38 1.99 -3.55
N PRO A 152 6.92 1.20 -4.54
CA PRO A 152 6.66 1.71 -5.88
C PRO A 152 5.64 2.83 -5.80
N TYR A 153 5.91 3.97 -6.45
CA TYR A 153 5.15 5.19 -6.23
C TYR A 153 4.65 5.79 -7.55
N GLU A 154 3.35 5.95 -7.64
CA GLU A 154 2.62 6.53 -8.77
C GLU A 154 1.58 7.56 -8.29
N SER A 155 1.79 8.13 -7.11
CA SER A 155 0.86 9.09 -6.49
C SER A 155 -0.56 8.55 -6.24
N GLN A 156 -0.70 7.25 -6.05
CA GLN A 156 -1.98 6.64 -5.72
C GLN A 156 -2.41 6.95 -4.29
N PRO A 157 -3.72 7.07 -4.00
CA PRO A 157 -4.22 7.44 -2.67
C PRO A 157 -3.70 6.60 -1.51
N PHE A 158 -3.55 5.26 -1.71
CA PHE A 158 -3.04 4.40 -0.66
C PHE A 158 -1.57 4.66 -0.34
N GLN A 159 -0.76 5.02 -1.33
CA GLN A 159 0.67 5.31 -1.17
C GLN A 159 0.88 6.54 -0.27
N HIS A 160 0.12 7.61 -0.53
CA HIS A 160 0.10 8.78 0.34
C HIS A 160 -0.34 8.43 1.76
N SER A 161 -1.39 7.61 1.90
CA SER A 161 -1.89 7.20 3.21
C SER A 161 -0.85 6.40 4.01
N VAL A 162 -0.08 5.55 3.34
CA VAL A 162 1.01 4.78 3.96
C VAL A 162 2.10 5.70 4.48
N PHE A 163 2.56 6.65 3.68
CA PHE A 163 3.60 7.60 4.09
C PHE A 163 3.13 8.51 5.24
N LEU A 164 1.88 8.98 5.19
CA LEU A 164 1.29 9.72 6.30
C LEU A 164 1.23 8.91 7.61
N GLU A 165 0.85 7.64 7.56
CA GLU A 165 0.85 6.79 8.76
C GLU A 165 2.27 6.52 9.28
N ALA A 166 3.26 6.35 8.40
CA ALA A 166 4.66 6.22 8.80
C ALA A 166 5.13 7.47 9.57
N LYS A 167 4.86 8.67 9.04
CA LYS A 167 5.20 9.94 9.69
C LYS A 167 4.45 10.20 10.99
N LYS A 168 3.19 9.75 11.12
CA LYS A 168 2.43 9.84 12.37
C LYS A 168 3.03 8.96 13.48
N ILE A 169 3.60 7.81 13.14
CA ILE A 169 4.23 6.91 14.10
C ILE A 169 5.58 7.47 14.53
N ASN A 170 6.40 7.85 13.57
CA ASN A 170 7.69 8.46 13.84
C ASN A 170 8.09 9.40 12.68
N GLN A 171 8.20 10.69 12.96
CA GLN A 171 8.59 11.73 11.99
C GLN A 171 9.97 11.48 11.36
N LYS A 172 10.85 10.72 12.04
CA LYS A 172 12.20 10.39 11.57
C LYS A 172 12.23 9.25 10.54
N ILE A 173 11.13 8.52 10.35
CA ILE A 173 11.06 7.49 9.30
C ILE A 173 11.26 8.15 7.94
N LEU A 174 12.28 7.72 7.21
CA LEU A 174 12.50 8.15 5.83
C LEU A 174 11.51 7.44 4.90
N THR A 175 10.69 8.21 4.20
CA THR A 175 9.74 7.69 3.22
C THR A 175 10.30 7.82 1.81
N ILE A 176 10.34 6.71 1.08
CA ILE A 176 10.96 6.64 -0.24
C ILE A 176 9.92 6.12 -1.26
N GLY A 177 9.68 6.90 -2.30
CA GLY A 177 8.92 6.50 -3.45
C GLY A 177 9.82 6.12 -4.63
N TYR A 178 9.54 5.00 -5.30
CA TYR A 178 10.24 4.59 -6.50
C TYR A 178 9.30 4.64 -7.71
N LEU A 179 9.56 5.58 -8.61
CA LEU A 179 8.77 5.76 -9.82
C LEU A 179 9.28 4.83 -10.91
N SER A 180 8.60 3.71 -11.10
CA SER A 180 8.96 2.68 -12.09
C SER A 180 8.26 2.87 -13.44
N SER A 181 7.26 3.74 -13.52
CA SER A 181 6.48 4.03 -14.72
C SER A 181 6.88 5.34 -15.38
N LEU A 182 6.35 5.58 -16.57
CA LEU A 182 6.43 6.90 -17.20
C LEU A 182 5.67 7.92 -16.33
N LEU A 183 6.15 9.17 -16.36
CA LEU A 183 5.49 10.26 -15.65
C LEU A 183 4.07 10.46 -16.17
N THR A 184 3.15 10.57 -15.24
CA THR A 184 1.75 10.92 -15.54
C THR A 184 1.65 12.39 -15.97
N PRO A 185 0.51 12.80 -16.58
CA PRO A 185 0.28 14.19 -16.98
C PRO A 185 0.32 15.21 -15.84
N PHE A 186 0.22 14.77 -14.59
CA PHE A 186 0.15 15.63 -13.38
C PHE A 186 1.34 15.39 -12.44
N PRO A 187 2.57 15.77 -12.84
CA PRO A 187 3.76 15.54 -12.02
C PRO A 187 3.73 16.24 -10.66
N SER A 188 2.98 17.35 -10.52
CA SER A 188 2.81 18.06 -9.25
C SER A 188 2.22 17.18 -8.13
N ASP A 189 1.36 16.21 -8.47
CA ASP A 189 0.77 15.30 -7.49
C ASP A 189 1.80 14.38 -6.83
N PHE A 190 2.97 14.19 -7.46
CA PHE A 190 4.06 13.38 -6.91
C PHE A 190 4.80 14.09 -5.76
N ILE A 191 4.78 15.42 -5.73
CA ILE A 191 5.64 16.21 -4.86
C ILE A 191 4.84 17.05 -3.87
N TYR A 192 3.81 17.74 -4.34
CA TYR A 192 3.08 18.72 -3.52
C TYR A 192 1.90 18.15 -2.74
N ARG A 193 1.51 16.91 -3.02
CA ARG A 193 0.39 16.31 -2.32
C ARG A 193 0.77 15.90 -0.90
N SER A 194 -0.13 16.11 0.04
CA SER A 194 0.02 15.61 1.40
C SER A 194 0.26 14.10 1.39
N GLY A 195 1.33 13.63 2.04
CA GLY A 195 1.77 12.24 2.00
C GLY A 195 2.66 11.89 0.81
N ALA A 196 3.20 12.89 0.09
CA ALA A 196 4.30 12.65 -0.82
C ALA A 196 5.52 12.09 -0.06
N PRO A 197 6.39 11.29 -0.71
CA PRO A 197 7.59 10.74 -0.07
C PRO A 197 8.62 11.84 0.21
N ASP A 198 9.49 11.62 1.20
CA ASP A 198 10.64 12.51 1.46
C ASP A 198 11.65 12.45 0.31
N MET A 199 11.78 11.27 -0.32
CA MET A 199 12.67 11.06 -1.48
C MET A 199 11.91 10.33 -2.58
N LEU A 200 12.09 10.82 -3.82
CA LEU A 200 11.55 10.19 -5.01
C LEU A 200 12.68 9.72 -5.92
N TYR A 201 12.83 8.40 -6.06
CA TYR A 201 13.74 7.80 -7.03
C TYR A 201 13.05 7.62 -8.37
N VAL A 202 13.75 7.98 -9.44
CA VAL A 202 13.25 7.93 -10.82
C VAL A 202 14.27 7.27 -11.75
N HIS A 203 13.82 6.81 -12.92
CA HIS A 203 14.63 6.01 -13.84
C HIS A 203 15.72 6.75 -14.62
N GLY A 204 15.88 8.03 -14.46
CA GLY A 204 16.93 8.73 -15.18
C GLY A 204 16.74 10.23 -15.28
N LYS A 205 17.73 10.86 -15.89
CA LYS A 205 17.83 12.33 -15.98
C LYS A 205 16.61 12.96 -16.67
N SER A 206 16.09 12.35 -17.73
CA SER A 206 14.92 12.85 -18.44
C SER A 206 13.68 12.99 -17.55
N GLN A 207 13.45 12.04 -16.63
CA GLN A 207 12.35 12.14 -15.67
C GLN A 207 12.59 13.24 -14.65
N ILE A 208 13.84 13.42 -14.20
CA ILE A 208 14.24 14.51 -13.30
C ILE A 208 13.98 15.86 -13.98
N ASP A 209 14.38 16.01 -15.24
CA ASP A 209 14.24 17.26 -15.97
C ASP A 209 12.75 17.61 -16.21
N ILE A 210 11.91 16.62 -16.52
CA ILE A 210 10.46 16.82 -16.64
C ILE A 210 9.86 17.23 -15.28
N LEU A 211 10.22 16.55 -14.18
CA LEU A 211 9.74 16.92 -12.85
C LEU A 211 10.15 18.35 -12.50
N LYS A 212 11.41 18.72 -12.71
CA LYS A 212 11.92 20.06 -12.43
C LYS A 212 11.26 21.15 -13.28
N SER A 213 10.92 20.84 -14.54
CA SER A 213 10.25 21.81 -15.43
C SER A 213 8.81 22.13 -15.02
N LYS A 214 8.22 21.35 -14.11
CA LYS A 214 6.85 21.49 -13.64
C LYS A 214 6.76 21.99 -12.18
N LEU A 215 7.91 22.14 -11.52
CA LEU A 215 8.07 22.75 -10.21
C LEU A 215 8.29 24.26 -10.35
#